data_c88c67f3173ea0ae4b4eaec672d58687
#
_entry.id   c88c67f3173ea0ae4b4eaec672d58687
#
_cell.length_a   1.000
_cell.length_b   1.000
_cell.length_c   1.000
_cell.angle_alpha   90.00
_cell.angle_beta   90.00
_cell.angle_gamma   90.00
#
_symmetry.space_group_name_H-M   'P 1'
#
loop_
_entity.id
_entity.type
_entity.pdbx_description
1 polymer ?
#
loop_
_entity_poly.entity_id
_entity_poly.type
_entity_poly.pdbx_seq_one_letter_code
_entity_poly.pdbx_strand_id
1 'polypeptide(L)'
;MIKFAVIGVGTFGIKRATAIKNSNKAKLVAICDLNKDNVLKAQKILKVPFKSFDEILKDNEIEVVCICTPNKFHKTMIIDCLKSNKNVFCEKPLCRNLDEAKKIYEFS
;
A
#
# COMPACT_ATOMS: atom_id res chain seq x y z
N MET A 1 9.94 -5.03 -14.00
CA MET A 1 9.88 -4.25 -12.73
C MET A 1 8.71 -4.70 -11.89
N ILE A 2 8.90 -4.77 -10.59
CA ILE A 2 7.82 -5.11 -9.66
C ILE A 2 6.87 -3.92 -9.56
N LYS A 3 5.58 -4.15 -9.72
CA LYS A 3 4.56 -3.09 -9.73
C LYS A 3 3.92 -2.94 -8.36
N PHE A 4 3.97 -1.72 -7.83
CA PHE A 4 3.53 -1.37 -6.49
C PHE A 4 2.35 -0.41 -6.50
N ALA A 5 1.50 -0.52 -5.48
CA ALA A 5 0.57 0.53 -5.10
C ALA A 5 0.86 0.92 -3.65
N VAL A 6 0.62 2.19 -3.32
CA VAL A 6 0.78 2.68 -1.95
C VAL A 6 -0.56 3.16 -1.42
N ILE A 7 -0.98 2.63 -0.28
CA ILE A 7 -2.20 3.01 0.40
C ILE A 7 -1.84 3.82 1.64
N GLY A 8 -2.37 5.04 1.73
CA GLY A 8 -1.98 5.99 2.75
C GLY A 8 -0.80 6.83 2.27
N VAL A 9 -1.09 8.03 1.76
CA VAL A 9 -0.06 8.93 1.20
C VAL A 9 0.05 10.23 2.00
N GLY A 10 -0.06 10.11 3.31
CA GLY A 10 0.33 11.17 4.24
C GLY A 10 1.85 11.28 4.31
N THR A 11 2.38 11.83 5.39
CA THR A 11 3.82 12.12 5.52
C THR A 11 4.71 10.91 5.23
N PHE A 12 4.42 9.77 5.87
CA PHE A 12 5.24 8.56 5.68
C PHE A 12 4.97 7.89 4.35
N GLY A 13 3.71 7.84 3.94
CA GLY A 13 3.32 7.20 2.69
C GLY A 13 3.94 7.87 1.48
N ILE A 14 4.00 9.19 1.46
CA ILE A 14 4.65 9.93 0.38
C ILE A 14 6.15 9.58 0.30
N LYS A 15 6.82 9.49 1.44
CA LYS A 15 8.24 9.11 1.46
C LYS A 15 8.45 7.72 0.90
N ARG A 16 7.60 6.78 1.27
CA ARG A 16 7.68 5.41 0.77
C ARG A 16 7.41 5.36 -0.74
N ALA A 17 6.36 6.05 -1.17
CA ALA A 17 5.99 6.10 -2.59
C ALA A 17 7.09 6.74 -3.43
N THR A 18 7.73 7.79 -2.92
CA THR A 18 8.84 8.44 -3.61
C THR A 18 10.01 7.49 -3.77
N ALA A 19 10.33 6.73 -2.72
CA ALA A 19 11.42 5.75 -2.78
C ALA A 19 11.13 4.67 -3.83
N ILE A 20 9.89 4.19 -3.90
CA ILE A 20 9.47 3.21 -4.90
C ILE A 20 9.63 3.80 -6.31
N LYS A 21 9.13 5.01 -6.51
CA LYS A 21 9.19 5.66 -7.82
C LYS A 21 10.64 5.86 -8.30
N ASN A 22 11.54 6.12 -7.39
CA ASN A 22 12.96 6.35 -7.73
C ASN A 22 13.76 5.06 -7.86
N SER A 23 13.18 3.92 -7.58
CA SER A 23 13.86 2.63 -7.70
C SER A 23 13.90 2.15 -9.15
N ASN A 24 15.05 1.60 -9.56
CA ASN A 24 15.18 1.00 -10.89
C ASN A 24 14.47 -0.35 -11.00
N LYS A 25 14.11 -0.95 -9.88
CA LYS A 25 13.55 -2.31 -9.83
C LYS A 25 12.05 -2.32 -9.59
N ALA A 26 11.45 -1.17 -9.34
CA ALA A 26 10.04 -1.05 -8.98
C ALA A 26 9.36 0.02 -9.80
N LYS A 27 8.06 -0.17 -10.03
CA LYS A 27 7.21 0.82 -10.68
C LYS A 27 6.05 1.16 -9.76
N LEU A 28 5.84 2.45 -9.48
CA LEU A 28 4.69 2.92 -8.73
C LEU A 28 3.51 3.07 -9.69
N VAL A 29 2.51 2.19 -9.56
CA VAL A 29 1.36 2.14 -10.47
C VAL A 29 0.22 3.03 -10.00
N ALA A 30 -0.03 3.07 -8.69
CA ALA A 30 -1.18 3.79 -8.16
C ALA A 30 -0.97 4.18 -6.71
N ILE A 31 -1.72 5.18 -6.27
CA ILE A 31 -1.79 5.58 -4.87
C ILE A 31 -3.25 5.59 -4.43
N CYS A 32 -3.47 5.46 -3.12
CA CYS A 32 -4.80 5.47 -2.53
C CYS A 32 -4.76 6.14 -1.16
N ASP A 33 -5.78 6.91 -0.83
CA ASP A 33 -5.96 7.51 0.50
C ASP A 33 -7.42 7.93 0.62
N LEU A 34 -7.97 7.86 1.82
CA LEU A 34 -9.32 8.36 2.10
C LEU A 34 -9.37 9.88 2.14
N ASN A 35 -8.23 10.53 2.39
CA ASN A 35 -8.13 11.97 2.45
C ASN A 35 -7.78 12.53 1.07
N LYS A 36 -8.73 13.29 0.48
CA LYS A 36 -8.55 13.85 -0.86
C LYS A 36 -7.36 14.80 -0.96
N ASP A 37 -7.08 15.55 0.09
CA ASP A 37 -5.94 16.49 0.08
C ASP A 37 -4.62 15.75 0.00
N ASN A 38 -4.52 14.62 0.69
CA ASN A 38 -3.33 13.78 0.61
C ASN A 38 -3.15 13.24 -0.81
N VAL A 39 -4.24 12.80 -1.44
CA VAL A 39 -4.20 12.31 -2.82
C VAL A 39 -3.72 13.40 -3.78
N LEU A 40 -4.29 14.60 -3.68
CA LEU A 40 -3.93 15.70 -4.57
C LEU A 40 -2.46 16.10 -4.43
N LYS A 41 -1.97 16.19 -3.20
CA LYS A 41 -0.55 16.48 -2.96
C LYS A 41 0.36 15.39 -3.52
N ALA A 42 0.00 14.13 -3.29
CA ALA A 42 0.79 13.01 -3.77
C ALA A 42 0.80 12.96 -5.28
N GLN A 43 -0.32 13.21 -5.94
CA GLN A 43 -0.38 13.23 -7.40
C GLN A 43 0.49 14.32 -8.01
N LYS A 44 0.55 15.49 -7.37
CA LYS A 44 1.43 16.57 -7.83
C LYS A 44 2.90 16.18 -7.77
N ILE A 45 3.28 15.49 -6.70
CA ILE A 45 4.68 15.11 -6.46
C ILE A 45 5.07 13.89 -7.30
N LEU A 46 4.21 12.89 -7.32
CA LEU A 46 4.53 11.57 -7.87
C LEU A 46 4.03 11.37 -9.30
N LYS A 47 3.05 12.13 -9.71
CA LYS A 47 2.43 12.04 -11.05
C LYS A 47 1.95 10.61 -11.38
N VAL A 48 1.25 9.99 -10.42
CA VAL A 48 0.66 8.66 -10.58
C VAL A 48 -0.84 8.74 -10.35
N PRO A 49 -1.62 7.81 -10.95
CA PRO A 49 -3.06 7.84 -10.78
C PRO A 49 -3.49 7.40 -9.39
N PHE A 50 -4.67 7.87 -8.99
CA PHE A 50 -5.38 7.37 -7.82
C PHE A 50 -6.19 6.14 -8.24
N LYS A 51 -6.21 5.13 -7.37
CA LYS A 51 -7.13 4.00 -7.47
C LYS A 51 -7.72 3.74 -6.10
N SER A 52 -9.00 3.37 -6.06
CA SER A 52 -9.62 2.95 -4.80
C SER A 52 -8.99 1.65 -4.32
N PHE A 53 -9.21 1.32 -3.06
CA PHE A 53 -8.71 0.06 -2.52
C PHE A 53 -9.26 -1.15 -3.30
N ASP A 54 -10.55 -1.13 -3.63
CA ASP A 54 -11.15 -2.21 -4.43
C ASP A 54 -10.50 -2.32 -5.81
N GLU A 55 -10.24 -1.21 -6.47
CA GLU A 55 -9.58 -1.21 -7.76
C GLU A 55 -8.16 -1.79 -7.66
N ILE A 56 -7.46 -1.46 -6.60
CA ILE A 56 -6.11 -2.00 -6.35
C ILE A 56 -6.17 -3.52 -6.17
N LEU A 57 -7.13 -4.01 -5.39
CA LEU A 57 -7.28 -5.45 -5.16
C LEU A 57 -7.59 -6.22 -6.45
N LYS A 58 -8.32 -5.61 -7.37
CA LYS A 58 -8.73 -6.23 -8.63
C LYS A 58 -7.72 -6.05 -9.76
N ASP A 59 -6.74 -5.19 -9.59
CA ASP A 59 -5.75 -4.92 -10.62
C ASP A 59 -4.65 -5.98 -10.60
N ASN A 60 -4.67 -6.86 -11.58
CA ASN A 60 -3.72 -7.96 -11.68
C ASN A 60 -2.28 -7.50 -11.96
N GLU A 61 -2.11 -6.27 -12.44
CA GLU A 61 -0.77 -5.71 -12.66
C GLU A 61 -0.07 -5.35 -11.36
N ILE A 62 -0.83 -5.02 -10.31
CA ILE A 62 -0.25 -4.65 -9.01
C ILE A 62 0.15 -5.91 -8.27
N GLU A 63 1.44 -6.05 -8.01
CA GLU A 63 1.99 -7.23 -7.34
C GLU A 63 2.18 -7.01 -5.85
N VAL A 64 2.53 -5.79 -5.45
CA VAL A 64 2.84 -5.46 -4.05
C VAL A 64 2.05 -4.23 -3.62
N VAL A 65 1.47 -4.29 -2.44
CA VAL A 65 0.75 -3.17 -1.83
C VAL A 65 1.49 -2.74 -0.58
N CYS A 66 1.90 -1.46 -0.55
CA CYS A 66 2.49 -0.85 0.65
C CYS A 66 1.38 -0.17 1.43
N ILE A 67 1.18 -0.57 2.68
CA ILE A 67 0.13 -0.01 3.53
C ILE A 67 0.75 0.92 4.56
N CYS A 68 0.44 2.20 4.45
CA CYS A 68 0.95 3.27 5.31
C CYS A 68 -0.17 4.01 6.04
N THR A 69 -1.34 3.37 6.19
CA THR A 69 -2.49 3.93 6.89
C THR A 69 -2.36 3.76 8.39
N PRO A 70 -3.21 4.45 9.20
CA PRO A 70 -3.21 4.25 10.65
C PRO A 70 -3.42 2.78 11.05
N ASN A 71 -2.83 2.40 12.16
CA ASN A 71 -2.74 1.00 12.62
C ASN A 71 -4.08 0.25 12.70
N LYS A 72 -5.15 0.93 13.06
CA LYS A 72 -6.44 0.27 13.26
C LYS A 72 -7.01 -0.37 11.99
N PHE A 73 -6.52 0.03 10.81
CA PHE A 73 -6.99 -0.51 9.54
C PHE A 73 -6.05 -1.55 8.94
N HIS A 74 -4.83 -1.68 9.47
CA HIS A 74 -3.79 -2.50 8.87
C HIS A 74 -4.18 -3.96 8.70
N LYS A 75 -4.69 -4.57 9.77
CA LYS A 75 -5.00 -6.00 9.77
C LYS A 75 -5.97 -6.38 8.66
N THR A 76 -7.09 -5.67 8.56
CA THR A 76 -8.13 -5.96 7.56
C THR A 76 -7.59 -5.75 6.15
N MET A 77 -6.90 -4.66 5.93
CA MET A 77 -6.32 -4.37 4.62
C MET A 77 -5.28 -5.40 4.20
N ILE A 78 -4.42 -5.82 5.12
CA ILE A 78 -3.40 -6.83 4.85
C ILE A 78 -4.06 -8.14 4.44
N ILE A 79 -5.06 -8.58 5.19
CA ILE A 79 -5.78 -9.82 4.89
C ILE A 79 -6.43 -9.75 3.51
N ASP A 80 -7.12 -8.64 3.21
CA ASP A 80 -7.77 -8.46 1.92
C ASP A 80 -6.77 -8.49 0.77
N CYS A 81 -5.62 -7.86 0.93
CA CYS A 81 -4.57 -7.88 -0.08
C CYS A 81 -4.05 -9.30 -0.31
N LEU A 82 -3.78 -10.04 0.76
CA LEU A 82 -3.26 -11.40 0.65
C LEU A 82 -4.28 -12.34 0.02
N LYS A 83 -5.57 -12.17 0.32
CA LYS A 83 -6.64 -12.94 -0.32
C LYS A 83 -6.74 -12.65 -1.81
N SER A 84 -6.30 -11.46 -2.23
CA SER A 84 -6.30 -11.06 -3.64
C SER A 84 -4.97 -11.38 -4.32
N ASN A 85 -4.15 -12.22 -3.71
CA ASN A 85 -2.84 -12.63 -4.22
C ASN A 85 -1.83 -11.50 -4.35
N LYS A 86 -1.95 -10.48 -3.51
CA LYS A 86 -0.99 -9.38 -3.44
C LYS A 86 0.02 -9.66 -2.33
N ASN A 87 1.27 -9.33 -2.57
CA ASN A 87 2.27 -9.26 -1.51
C ASN A 87 2.09 -7.94 -0.77
N VAL A 88 2.37 -7.93 0.52
CA VAL A 88 2.13 -6.75 1.35
C VAL A 88 3.40 -6.31 2.06
N PHE A 89 3.66 -5.03 2.00
CA PHE A 89 4.68 -4.37 2.82
C PHE A 89 3.97 -3.35 3.71
N CYS A 90 4.29 -3.37 5.00
CA CYS A 90 3.62 -2.51 5.95
C CYS A 90 4.64 -1.88 6.89
N GLU A 91 4.49 -0.59 7.18
CA GLU A 91 5.34 0.10 8.14
C GLU A 91 5.04 -0.37 9.56
N LYS A 92 6.04 -0.26 10.42
CA LYS A 92 5.89 -0.64 11.84
C LYS A 92 4.90 0.27 12.55
N PRO A 93 4.12 -0.29 13.51
CA PRO A 93 4.10 -1.71 13.80
C PRO A 93 3.29 -2.47 12.75
N LEU A 94 3.82 -3.60 12.33
CA LEU A 94 3.16 -4.47 11.34
C LEU A 94 1.85 -5.03 11.90
N CYS A 95 1.85 -5.30 13.18
CA CYS A 95 0.70 -5.82 13.92
C CYS A 95 0.81 -5.40 15.37
N ARG A 96 -0.30 -5.54 16.12
CA ARG A 96 -0.34 -5.13 17.55
C ARG A 96 0.17 -6.21 18.48
N ASN A 97 0.10 -7.48 18.08
CA ASN A 97 0.47 -8.60 18.92
C ASN A 97 0.83 -9.82 18.08
N LEU A 98 1.27 -10.89 18.76
CA LEU A 98 1.69 -12.12 18.08
C LEU A 98 0.56 -12.82 17.32
N ASP A 99 -0.67 -12.74 17.83
CA ASP A 99 -1.80 -13.38 17.17
C ASP A 99 -2.09 -12.73 15.81
N GLU A 100 -2.02 -11.41 15.76
CA GLU A 100 -2.17 -10.68 14.50
C GLU A 100 -1.04 -11.04 13.53
N ALA A 101 0.19 -11.15 14.03
CA ALA A 101 1.35 -11.53 13.22
C ALA A 101 1.15 -12.93 12.62
N LYS A 102 0.70 -13.88 13.42
CA LYS A 102 0.43 -15.24 12.94
C LYS A 102 -0.61 -15.26 11.83
N LYS A 103 -1.70 -14.50 12.00
CA LYS A 103 -2.74 -14.43 10.97
C LYS A 103 -2.22 -13.87 9.68
N ILE A 104 -1.36 -12.87 9.74
CA ILE A 104 -0.74 -12.28 8.57
C ILE A 104 0.13 -13.32 7.85
N TYR A 105 0.96 -14.04 8.58
CA TYR A 105 1.82 -15.07 8.00
C TYR A 105 1.05 -16.23 7.39
N GLU A 106 -0.10 -16.58 7.95
CA GLU A 106 -0.93 -17.65 7.39
C GLU A 106 -1.44 -17.32 6.00
N PHE A 107 -1.57 -16.04 5.66
CA PHE A 107 -2.04 -15.58 4.36
C PHE A 107 -0.90 -15.25 3.39
N SER A 108 0.32 -15.18 3.88
CA SER A 108 1.46 -14.92 3.01
C SER A 108 2.06 -16.22 2.48
#